data_4953ab9b44dec378dcc95e7b5fbec435
#
_entry.id   4953ab9b44dec378dcc95e7b5fbec435
#
_cell.length_a   1.000
_cell.length_b   1.000
_cell.length_c   1.000
_cell.angle_alpha   90.00
_cell.angle_beta   90.00
_cell.angle_gamma   90.00
#
_symmetry.space_group_name_H-M   'P 1'
#
loop_
_entity.id
_entity.type
_entity.pdbx_description
1 polymer ?
#
loop_
_entity_poly.entity_id
_entity_poly.type
_entity_poly.pdbx_seq_one_letter_code
_entity_poly.pdbx_strand_id
1 'polypeptide(L)'
;MTTVATDPYDRRLALAATGDLAGLNAAGVIEAADVHVAVRLTELVEESDPLARLTLALVVRAAREGSTSLDLEHARALLEPVDQVDPGASPPLPPSQEWLESVRASALATAGVLRVEHDLVYLDRYHREEVQVAADLARRAAAAPPAVDEPVLEAGLARVFPGQTWAEQRAAVHAAAHRLTTVLAGGPGTGKTSTVAGLLTLLLEQAEGSGHRPRIALAAPTGKAAARLRESVLGALGDLPAVDRERLGTDIEAVTVHRLLGWRPDSGNRFRRDRGNPLPHDVVVVDEASMLSLTLTARLLEALRPGSRLLLVGDPDQLASVEAGAVLADLVAGYAGREDGPVARLSTSHRFGREIGALAEAVRVGDDDRVVELLATAVPGGPVEHLPVDDVLGADAALRPRLLAHALRLRELALAGDHAGALRQVAEHRLLCAHRDGPWGVGPWNDRVERWLGEATDYSGRQVVGRPLLVTTNDRGLGLYNGDTGVMSLRADHRVVGVFGEPGAPVVHPASTLGEVETAHALTIHKSQGSQARAITVVLPDEDSRLLTRELLYTAITRAQESVTLVGSEAAIRAAVRRPTQRATGLRHRV
;
A
#
# COMPACT_ATOMS: atom_id res chain seq x y z
N MET A 1 19.64 28.24 16.14
CA MET A 1 18.21 28.61 16.30
C MET A 1 17.79 29.43 15.09
N THR A 2 17.32 28.79 14.05
CA THR A 2 16.81 29.50 12.88
C THR A 2 15.30 29.61 13.11
N THR A 3 14.83 30.80 13.45
CA THR A 3 13.41 31.16 13.39
C THR A 3 12.95 30.89 11.95
N VAL A 4 12.20 29.82 11.77
CA VAL A 4 11.46 29.58 10.53
C VAL A 4 10.52 30.77 10.39
N ALA A 5 10.82 31.69 9.48
CA ALA A 5 9.90 32.76 9.13
C ALA A 5 8.63 32.08 8.60
N THR A 6 7.57 32.10 9.38
CA THR A 6 6.30 31.53 9.01
C THR A 6 5.77 32.32 7.82
N ASP A 7 5.72 31.74 6.66
CA ASP A 7 5.08 32.33 5.50
C ASP A 7 3.59 32.50 5.82
N PRO A 8 3.06 33.75 5.95
CA PRO A 8 1.67 33.96 6.28
C PRO A 8 0.69 33.44 5.20
N TYR A 9 1.19 33.04 4.05
CA TYR A 9 0.42 32.42 2.96
C TYR A 9 0.56 30.89 2.91
N ASP A 10 1.23 30.30 3.90
CA ASP A 10 1.31 28.83 4.00
C ASP A 10 -0.11 28.26 4.20
N ARG A 11 -0.54 27.48 3.23
CA ARG A 11 -1.90 26.86 3.21
C ARG A 11 -2.14 25.89 4.38
N ARG A 12 -1.08 25.49 5.09
CA ARG A 12 -1.17 24.64 6.29
C ARG A 12 -1.58 25.45 7.52
N LEU A 13 -1.46 26.78 7.50
CA LEU A 13 -1.80 27.66 8.62
C LEU A 13 -3.30 28.02 8.59
N ALA A 14 -3.94 27.85 9.74
CA ALA A 14 -5.31 28.26 9.99
C ALA A 14 -5.33 29.68 10.58
N LEU A 15 -5.49 30.69 9.76
CA LEU A 15 -5.45 32.10 10.19
C LEU A 15 -6.51 32.47 11.24
N ALA A 16 -7.60 31.70 11.32
CA ALA A 16 -8.66 31.85 12.31
C ALA A 16 -8.44 30.99 13.58
N ALA A 17 -7.34 30.26 13.69
CA ALA A 17 -7.05 29.47 14.87
C ALA A 17 -6.75 30.36 16.08
N THR A 18 -7.26 29.98 17.25
CA THR A 18 -7.06 30.69 18.52
C THR A 18 -6.63 29.71 19.62
N GLY A 19 -5.99 30.21 20.68
CA GLY A 19 -5.56 29.40 21.82
C GLY A 19 -4.62 28.26 21.42
N ASP A 20 -4.80 27.09 22.04
CA ASP A 20 -3.95 25.92 21.90
C ASP A 20 -3.85 25.41 20.46
N LEU A 21 -4.97 25.47 19.70
CA LEU A 21 -4.98 25.06 18.30
C LEU A 21 -4.10 25.96 17.43
N ALA A 22 -3.99 27.25 17.74
CA ALA A 22 -3.12 28.17 17.01
C ALA A 22 -1.63 27.81 17.22
N GLY A 23 -1.24 27.53 18.49
CA GLY A 23 0.13 27.12 18.83
C GLY A 23 0.52 25.80 18.13
N LEU A 24 -0.33 24.79 18.22
CA LEU A 24 -0.08 23.49 17.58
C LEU A 24 -0.07 23.56 16.05
N ASN A 25 -0.89 24.42 15.47
CA ASN A 25 -0.89 24.65 14.03
C ASN A 25 0.38 25.38 13.58
N ALA A 26 0.83 26.40 14.31
CA ALA A 26 2.09 27.10 14.05
C ALA A 26 3.31 26.16 14.20
N ALA A 27 3.28 25.24 15.16
CA ALA A 27 4.29 24.21 15.34
C ALA A 27 4.21 23.06 14.29
N GLY A 28 3.21 23.07 13.40
CA GLY A 28 3.04 22.04 12.37
C GLY A 28 2.54 20.68 12.90
N VAL A 29 2.05 20.62 14.15
CA VAL A 29 1.47 19.41 14.73
C VAL A 29 0.12 19.11 14.08
N ILE A 30 -0.72 20.12 13.88
CA ILE A 30 -2.01 20.02 13.19
C ILE A 30 -2.03 20.96 11.98
N GLU A 31 -2.79 20.63 10.96
CA GLU A 31 -2.97 21.45 9.77
C GLU A 31 -4.28 22.28 9.81
N ALA A 32 -4.40 23.23 8.88
CA ALA A 32 -5.59 24.08 8.77
C ALA A 32 -6.90 23.27 8.70
N ALA A 33 -6.89 22.14 7.98
CA ALA A 33 -8.07 21.27 7.89
C ALA A 33 -8.49 20.69 9.25
N ASP A 34 -7.52 20.26 10.06
CA ASP A 34 -7.76 19.70 11.40
C ASP A 34 -8.40 20.75 12.32
N VAL A 35 -7.86 21.98 12.28
CA VAL A 35 -8.36 23.13 13.04
C VAL A 35 -9.77 23.50 12.63
N HIS A 36 -10.03 23.66 11.32
CA HIS A 36 -11.35 24.09 10.85
C HIS A 36 -12.45 23.09 11.15
N VAL A 37 -12.18 21.79 11.01
CA VAL A 37 -13.13 20.73 11.38
C VAL A 37 -13.40 20.75 12.87
N ALA A 38 -12.35 20.86 13.72
CA ALA A 38 -12.50 20.90 15.16
C ALA A 38 -13.34 22.12 15.61
N VAL A 39 -12.97 23.32 15.17
CA VAL A 39 -13.70 24.55 15.51
C VAL A 39 -15.16 24.46 15.07
N ARG A 40 -15.41 24.06 13.81
CA ARG A 40 -16.77 24.02 13.29
C ARG A 40 -17.67 23.03 14.01
N LEU A 41 -17.19 21.85 14.33
CA LEU A 41 -17.98 20.84 15.02
C LEU A 41 -18.21 21.20 16.49
N THR A 42 -17.22 21.77 17.19
CA THR A 42 -17.40 22.25 18.56
C THR A 42 -18.43 23.39 18.67
N GLU A 43 -18.43 24.33 17.71
CA GLU A 43 -19.47 25.36 17.61
C GLU A 43 -20.86 24.77 17.41
N LEU A 44 -21.00 23.78 16.53
CA LEU A 44 -22.30 23.16 16.21
C LEU A 44 -22.93 22.40 17.36
N VAL A 45 -22.12 21.84 18.27
CA VAL A 45 -22.62 21.09 19.44
C VAL A 45 -22.47 21.87 20.75
N GLU A 46 -22.08 23.14 20.67
CA GLU A 46 -21.86 24.03 21.81
C GLU A 46 -20.86 23.47 22.84
N GLU A 47 -19.78 22.81 22.35
CA GLU A 47 -18.72 22.28 23.19
C GLU A 47 -17.83 23.40 23.74
N SER A 48 -17.70 23.46 25.05
CA SER A 48 -16.90 24.48 25.74
C SER A 48 -15.57 23.96 26.30
N ASP A 49 -15.40 22.65 26.40
CA ASP A 49 -14.16 22.05 26.91
C ASP A 49 -13.04 22.17 25.87
N PRO A 50 -11.95 22.93 26.17
CA PRO A 50 -10.82 23.05 25.26
C PRO A 50 -10.11 21.70 25.03
N LEU A 51 -10.12 20.79 26.01
CA LEU A 51 -9.50 19.47 25.89
C LEU A 51 -10.28 18.57 24.90
N ALA A 52 -11.61 18.62 24.93
CA ALA A 52 -12.46 17.92 23.96
C ALA A 52 -12.25 18.46 22.54
N ARG A 53 -12.11 19.78 22.38
CA ARG A 53 -11.80 20.43 21.09
C ARG A 53 -10.43 20.04 20.56
N LEU A 54 -9.40 20.04 21.42
CA LEU A 54 -8.07 19.56 21.07
C LEU A 54 -8.11 18.10 20.62
N THR A 55 -8.79 17.25 21.38
CA THR A 55 -8.95 15.83 21.03
C THR A 55 -9.58 15.68 19.66
N LEU A 56 -10.62 16.42 19.33
CA LEU A 56 -11.24 16.37 18.00
C LEU A 56 -10.25 16.74 16.89
N ALA A 57 -9.44 17.81 17.08
CA ALA A 57 -8.42 18.19 16.11
C ALA A 57 -7.39 17.05 15.89
N LEU A 58 -6.95 16.40 16.97
CA LEU A 58 -6.00 15.29 16.92
C LEU A 58 -6.62 14.03 16.29
N VAL A 59 -7.90 13.74 16.53
CA VAL A 59 -8.61 12.62 15.86
C VAL A 59 -8.74 12.87 14.37
N VAL A 60 -9.04 14.11 13.95
CA VAL A 60 -9.09 14.48 12.52
C VAL A 60 -7.72 14.33 11.87
N ARG A 61 -6.66 14.80 12.54
CA ARG A 61 -5.28 14.59 12.11
C ARG A 61 -4.96 13.10 11.98
N ALA A 62 -5.26 12.29 13.00
CA ALA A 62 -5.01 10.85 12.99
C ALA A 62 -5.70 10.19 11.78
N ALA A 63 -6.94 10.58 11.46
CA ALA A 63 -7.67 10.09 10.29
C ALA A 63 -7.00 10.50 8.97
N ARG A 64 -6.50 11.73 8.86
CA ARG A 64 -5.75 12.22 7.71
C ARG A 64 -4.41 11.47 7.52
N GLU A 65 -3.79 11.05 8.62
CA GLU A 65 -2.55 10.25 8.63
C GLU A 65 -2.80 8.74 8.51
N GLY A 66 -4.06 8.32 8.28
CA GLY A 66 -4.42 6.95 7.97
C GLY A 66 -4.82 6.08 9.17
N SER A 67 -4.95 6.64 10.38
CA SER A 67 -5.52 5.96 11.56
C SER A 67 -7.05 6.00 11.52
N THR A 68 -7.73 5.02 12.12
CA THR A 68 -9.19 5.04 12.28
C THR A 68 -9.62 5.62 13.63
N SER A 69 -8.68 5.68 14.57
CA SER A 69 -8.85 6.18 15.93
C SER A 69 -7.62 6.96 16.39
N LEU A 70 -7.72 7.55 17.56
CA LEU A 70 -6.63 8.20 18.28
C LEU A 70 -6.38 7.43 19.58
N ASP A 71 -5.13 7.04 19.79
CA ASP A 71 -4.61 6.61 21.07
C ASP A 71 -4.08 7.84 21.82
N LEU A 72 -4.59 8.10 23.02
CA LEU A 72 -4.23 9.29 23.79
C LEU A 72 -2.81 9.24 24.37
N GLU A 73 -2.26 8.05 24.64
CA GLU A 73 -0.85 7.91 25.01
C GLU A 73 0.06 8.37 23.88
N HIS A 74 -0.26 7.92 22.66
CA HIS A 74 0.47 8.36 21.48
C HIS A 74 0.29 9.86 21.19
N ALA A 75 -0.93 10.38 21.35
CA ALA A 75 -1.21 11.81 21.20
C ALA A 75 -0.39 12.65 22.18
N ARG A 76 -0.27 12.20 23.44
CA ARG A 76 0.54 12.82 24.47
C ARG A 76 2.02 12.90 24.05
N ALA A 77 2.59 11.78 23.60
CA ALA A 77 3.97 11.74 23.13
C ALA A 77 4.24 12.66 21.93
N LEU A 78 3.24 12.93 21.10
CA LEU A 78 3.33 13.89 19.98
C LEU A 78 3.36 15.35 20.45
N LEU A 79 2.76 15.67 21.59
CA LEU A 79 2.61 17.02 22.12
C LEU A 79 3.77 17.41 23.05
N GLU A 80 4.36 16.45 23.77
CA GLU A 80 5.48 16.70 24.71
C GLU A 80 6.67 17.48 24.11
N PRO A 81 7.17 17.23 22.86
CA PRO A 81 8.23 18.02 22.29
C PRO A 81 7.88 19.49 22.03
N VAL A 82 6.60 19.79 21.83
CA VAL A 82 6.12 21.17 21.60
C VAL A 82 6.15 21.96 22.89
N ASP A 83 5.80 21.35 24.02
CA ASP A 83 5.87 21.95 25.36
C ASP A 83 7.31 22.33 25.74
N GLN A 84 8.32 21.58 25.30
CA GLN A 84 9.74 21.88 25.55
C GLN A 84 10.26 23.06 24.74
N VAL A 85 9.68 23.32 23.56
CA VAL A 85 10.08 24.40 22.66
C VAL A 85 9.37 25.72 23.02
N ASP A 86 8.12 25.66 23.35
CA ASP A 86 7.30 26.81 23.76
C ASP A 86 6.36 26.38 24.91
N PRO A 87 6.75 26.63 26.19
CA PRO A 87 5.97 26.19 27.37
C PRO A 87 4.55 26.77 27.48
N GLY A 88 4.15 27.65 26.58
CA GLY A 88 2.79 28.19 26.47
C GLY A 88 1.98 27.66 25.29
N ALA A 89 2.57 26.78 24.48
CA ALA A 89 1.96 26.35 23.22
C ALA A 89 0.96 25.19 23.36
N SER A 90 1.00 24.43 24.46
CA SER A 90 0.09 23.31 24.72
C SER A 90 -0.56 23.43 26.09
N PRO A 91 -1.82 23.03 26.23
CA PRO A 91 -2.44 22.94 27.56
C PRO A 91 -1.76 21.85 28.38
N PRO A 92 -1.76 21.96 29.73
CA PRO A 92 -1.30 20.87 30.59
C PRO A 92 -2.20 19.65 30.36
N LEU A 93 -1.60 18.59 29.80
CA LEU A 93 -2.33 17.37 29.47
C LEU A 93 -2.56 16.54 30.74
N PRO A 94 -3.81 16.15 31.04
CA PRO A 94 -4.10 15.25 32.14
C PRO A 94 -3.58 13.84 31.83
N PRO A 95 -3.51 12.92 32.81
CA PRO A 95 -3.29 11.51 32.56
C PRO A 95 -4.30 10.97 31.55
N SER A 96 -3.91 9.99 30.73
CA SER A 96 -4.72 9.49 29.60
C SER A 96 -6.11 9.01 30.03
N GLN A 97 -6.24 8.43 31.23
CA GLN A 97 -7.52 7.98 31.75
C GLN A 97 -8.47 9.16 32.07
N GLU A 98 -7.97 10.21 32.73
CA GLU A 98 -8.74 11.42 32.99
C GLU A 98 -9.13 12.13 31.70
N TRP A 99 -8.22 12.11 30.71
CA TRP A 99 -8.49 12.64 29.39
C TRP A 99 -9.63 11.89 28.69
N LEU A 100 -9.61 10.55 28.70
CA LEU A 100 -10.70 9.72 28.17
C LEU A 100 -12.04 10.00 28.86
N GLU A 101 -12.03 10.19 30.19
CA GLU A 101 -13.24 10.51 30.94
C GLU A 101 -13.79 11.87 30.55
N SER A 102 -12.95 12.91 30.41
CA SER A 102 -13.35 14.21 29.87
C SER A 102 -13.99 14.10 28.50
N VAL A 103 -13.37 13.35 27.59
CA VAL A 103 -13.92 13.13 26.24
C VAL A 103 -15.27 12.42 26.28
N ARG A 104 -15.43 11.39 27.14
CA ARG A 104 -16.72 10.68 27.33
C ARG A 104 -17.83 11.60 27.84
N ALA A 105 -17.48 12.55 28.70
CA ALA A 105 -18.43 13.51 29.28
C ALA A 105 -18.76 14.70 28.35
N SER A 106 -18.02 14.88 27.26
CA SER A 106 -18.13 16.03 26.36
C SER A 106 -19.44 16.10 25.55
N ALA A 107 -19.82 17.29 25.13
CA ALA A 107 -20.93 17.48 24.19
C ALA A 107 -20.67 16.80 22.84
N LEU A 108 -19.39 16.70 22.40
CA LEU A 108 -18.99 15.98 21.20
C LEU A 108 -19.32 14.49 21.28
N ALA A 109 -19.09 13.84 22.43
CA ALA A 109 -19.45 12.44 22.63
C ALA A 109 -20.96 12.25 22.73
N THR A 110 -21.66 13.16 23.44
CA THR A 110 -23.13 13.14 23.59
C THR A 110 -23.82 13.29 22.23
N ALA A 111 -23.32 14.20 21.38
CA ALA A 111 -23.82 14.41 20.02
C ALA A 111 -23.41 13.30 19.03
N GLY A 112 -22.56 12.38 19.46
CA GLY A 112 -22.09 11.29 18.63
C GLY A 112 -21.06 11.69 17.57
N VAL A 113 -20.37 12.81 17.73
CA VAL A 113 -19.24 13.23 16.87
C VAL A 113 -18.02 12.39 17.19
N LEU A 114 -17.74 12.20 18.49
CA LEU A 114 -16.69 11.33 19.00
C LEU A 114 -17.29 10.07 19.61
N ARG A 115 -16.56 8.96 19.49
CA ARG A 115 -16.83 7.68 20.15
C ARG A 115 -15.60 7.24 20.92
N VAL A 116 -15.80 6.67 22.10
CA VAL A 116 -14.71 6.13 22.92
C VAL A 116 -14.97 4.66 23.18
N GLU A 117 -14.08 3.81 22.70
CA GLU A 117 -14.14 2.35 22.90
C GLU A 117 -12.72 1.77 22.85
N HIS A 118 -12.44 0.74 23.66
CA HIS A 118 -11.11 0.12 23.79
C HIS A 118 -9.99 1.12 24.11
N ASP A 119 -10.28 2.14 24.91
CA ASP A 119 -9.41 3.27 25.26
C ASP A 119 -8.91 4.10 24.06
N LEU A 120 -9.61 3.97 22.94
CA LEU A 120 -9.38 4.71 21.70
C LEU A 120 -10.50 5.72 21.46
N VAL A 121 -10.15 6.87 20.86
CA VAL A 121 -11.11 7.91 20.47
C VAL A 121 -11.28 7.93 18.96
N TYR A 122 -12.52 7.90 18.50
CA TYR A 122 -12.89 7.80 17.07
C TYR A 122 -13.74 8.96 16.61
N LEU A 123 -13.67 9.29 15.33
CA LEU A 123 -14.81 9.87 14.63
C LEU A 123 -15.89 8.78 14.44
N ASP A 124 -17.15 9.13 14.64
CA ASP A 124 -18.31 8.21 14.58
C ASP A 124 -18.32 7.35 13.29
N ARG A 125 -17.93 7.93 12.15
CA ARG A 125 -17.86 7.21 10.88
C ARG A 125 -16.95 5.98 10.96
N TYR A 126 -15.71 6.15 11.42
CA TYR A 126 -14.73 5.05 11.46
C TYR A 126 -15.08 4.02 12.53
N HIS A 127 -15.61 4.47 13.68
CA HIS A 127 -16.14 3.56 14.68
C HIS A 127 -17.23 2.64 14.09
N ARG A 128 -18.22 3.22 13.41
CA ARG A 128 -19.29 2.43 12.76
C ARG A 128 -18.77 1.48 11.70
N GLU A 129 -17.80 1.91 10.89
CA GLU A 129 -17.22 1.07 9.85
C GLU A 129 -16.43 -0.11 10.44
N GLU A 130 -15.69 0.07 11.56
CA GLU A 130 -15.03 -1.04 12.27
C GLU A 130 -16.05 -2.03 12.86
N VAL A 131 -17.08 -1.52 13.53
CA VAL A 131 -18.17 -2.34 14.07
C VAL A 131 -18.85 -3.13 12.96
N GLN A 132 -19.13 -2.49 11.83
CA GLN A 132 -19.74 -3.14 10.66
C GLN A 132 -18.83 -4.26 10.11
N VAL A 133 -17.55 -4.00 9.90
CA VAL A 133 -16.59 -4.99 9.38
C VAL A 133 -16.52 -6.19 10.31
N ALA A 134 -16.38 -5.98 11.62
CA ALA A 134 -16.33 -7.06 12.61
C ALA A 134 -17.63 -7.87 12.62
N ALA A 135 -18.79 -7.20 12.62
CA ALA A 135 -20.10 -7.87 12.60
C ALA A 135 -20.35 -8.66 11.30
N ASP A 136 -19.92 -8.15 10.13
CA ASP A 136 -20.03 -8.85 8.87
C ASP A 136 -19.13 -10.09 8.82
N LEU A 137 -17.90 -10.00 9.32
CA LEU A 137 -16.98 -11.14 9.45
C LEU A 137 -17.52 -12.20 10.42
N ALA A 138 -17.98 -11.78 11.60
CA ALA A 138 -18.57 -12.70 12.59
C ALA A 138 -19.82 -13.43 12.03
N ARG A 139 -20.69 -12.71 11.32
CA ARG A 139 -21.87 -13.30 10.66
C ARG A 139 -21.48 -14.35 9.62
N ARG A 140 -20.42 -14.09 8.85
CA ARG A 140 -19.90 -15.02 7.84
C ARG A 140 -19.24 -16.24 8.48
N ALA A 141 -18.55 -16.06 9.61
CA ALA A 141 -17.96 -17.16 10.37
C ALA A 141 -19.03 -18.07 11.01
N ALA A 142 -20.15 -17.49 11.47
CA ALA A 142 -21.26 -18.22 12.06
C ALA A 142 -22.20 -18.88 11.03
N ALA A 143 -22.06 -18.56 9.74
CA ALA A 143 -22.87 -19.17 8.69
C ALA A 143 -22.46 -20.63 8.45
N ALA A 144 -23.40 -21.43 7.88
CA ALA A 144 -23.09 -22.80 7.50
C ALA A 144 -21.87 -22.86 6.57
N PRO A 145 -20.88 -23.71 6.87
CA PRO A 145 -19.71 -23.86 6.02
C PRO A 145 -20.13 -24.36 4.62
N PRO A 146 -19.39 -24.00 3.59
CA PRO A 146 -19.63 -24.50 2.25
C PRO A 146 -19.52 -26.03 2.21
N ALA A 147 -20.44 -26.68 1.47
CA ALA A 147 -20.33 -28.12 1.23
C ALA A 147 -19.06 -28.41 0.40
N VAL A 148 -18.29 -29.42 0.83
CA VAL A 148 -17.05 -29.86 0.19
C VAL A 148 -17.11 -31.39 0.03
N ASP A 149 -16.77 -31.87 -1.16
CA ASP A 149 -16.50 -33.29 -1.41
C ASP A 149 -15.02 -33.54 -1.05
N GLU A 150 -14.78 -34.09 0.14
CA GLU A 150 -13.45 -34.32 0.67
C GLU A 150 -12.56 -35.21 -0.23
N PRO A 151 -13.04 -36.37 -0.70
CA PRO A 151 -12.25 -37.20 -1.64
C PRO A 151 -11.81 -36.43 -2.89
N VAL A 152 -12.67 -35.60 -3.47
CA VAL A 152 -12.36 -34.78 -4.65
C VAL A 152 -11.35 -33.69 -4.29
N LEU A 153 -11.53 -33.04 -3.12
CA LEU A 153 -10.61 -31.99 -2.67
C LEU A 153 -9.20 -32.56 -2.41
N GLU A 154 -9.09 -33.66 -1.70
CA GLU A 154 -7.78 -34.27 -1.36
C GLU A 154 -7.05 -34.76 -2.63
N ALA A 155 -7.75 -35.39 -3.57
CA ALA A 155 -7.18 -35.81 -4.85
C ALA A 155 -6.71 -34.59 -5.67
N GLY A 156 -7.50 -33.51 -5.67
CA GLY A 156 -7.17 -32.25 -6.33
C GLY A 156 -5.95 -31.56 -5.70
N LEU A 157 -5.88 -31.49 -4.38
CA LEU A 157 -4.76 -30.91 -3.65
C LEU A 157 -3.44 -31.66 -3.94
N ALA A 158 -3.48 -32.98 -3.96
CA ALA A 158 -2.29 -33.79 -4.29
C ALA A 158 -1.83 -33.58 -5.74
N ARG A 159 -2.75 -33.33 -6.67
CA ARG A 159 -2.48 -33.10 -8.08
C ARG A 159 -1.95 -31.69 -8.34
N VAL A 160 -2.57 -30.66 -7.75
CA VAL A 160 -2.26 -29.24 -7.99
C VAL A 160 -1.01 -28.81 -7.22
N PHE A 161 -0.80 -29.35 -6.03
CA PHE A 161 0.30 -29.00 -5.14
C PHE A 161 1.11 -30.24 -4.74
N PRO A 162 1.88 -30.83 -5.66
CA PRO A 162 2.60 -32.08 -5.41
C PRO A 162 3.82 -31.88 -4.47
N GLY A 163 4.09 -32.85 -3.63
CA GLY A 163 5.28 -32.89 -2.75
C GLY A 163 5.20 -31.98 -1.52
N GLN A 164 6.26 -32.02 -0.70
CA GLN A 164 6.29 -31.32 0.60
C GLN A 164 6.51 -29.81 0.47
N THR A 165 7.10 -29.33 -0.62
CA THR A 165 7.36 -27.91 -0.86
C THR A 165 6.10 -27.06 -0.86
N TRP A 166 4.94 -27.67 -1.15
CA TRP A 166 3.64 -27.00 -1.22
C TRP A 166 2.75 -27.23 0.02
N ALA A 167 3.32 -27.67 1.14
CA ALA A 167 2.54 -28.02 2.33
C ALA A 167 1.72 -26.83 2.88
N GLU A 168 2.30 -25.63 2.93
CA GLU A 168 1.61 -24.42 3.39
C GLU A 168 0.47 -24.04 2.45
N GLN A 169 0.68 -24.12 1.13
CA GLN A 169 -0.31 -23.80 0.11
C GLN A 169 -1.47 -24.80 0.14
N ARG A 170 -1.19 -26.11 0.30
CA ARG A 170 -2.23 -27.13 0.49
C ARG A 170 -3.09 -26.85 1.72
N ALA A 171 -2.48 -26.58 2.86
CA ALA A 171 -3.18 -26.25 4.09
C ALA A 171 -4.06 -25.00 3.93
N ALA A 172 -3.53 -23.96 3.26
CA ALA A 172 -4.26 -22.72 2.99
C ALA A 172 -5.47 -22.96 2.06
N VAL A 173 -5.32 -23.74 1.00
CA VAL A 173 -6.40 -24.06 0.06
C VAL A 173 -7.44 -24.95 0.71
N HIS A 174 -7.03 -25.96 1.47
CA HIS A 174 -7.95 -26.80 2.25
C HIS A 174 -8.80 -25.95 3.20
N ALA A 175 -8.16 -25.07 3.99
CA ALA A 175 -8.88 -24.16 4.89
C ALA A 175 -9.84 -23.21 4.13
N ALA A 176 -9.42 -22.67 2.99
CA ALA A 176 -10.24 -21.78 2.16
C ALA A 176 -11.44 -22.50 1.52
N ALA A 177 -11.31 -23.79 1.20
CA ALA A 177 -12.41 -24.57 0.67
C ALA A 177 -13.59 -24.71 1.67
N HIS A 178 -13.30 -24.74 2.98
CA HIS A 178 -14.28 -24.91 4.05
C HIS A 178 -14.83 -23.60 4.63
N ARG A 179 -14.34 -22.44 4.19
CA ARG A 179 -14.68 -21.15 4.80
C ARG A 179 -15.31 -20.19 3.80
N LEU A 180 -16.22 -19.35 4.29
CA LEU A 180 -16.78 -18.24 3.51
C LEU A 180 -15.84 -17.03 3.45
N THR A 181 -14.96 -16.89 4.43
CA THR A 181 -13.93 -15.83 4.43
C THR A 181 -12.57 -16.43 4.75
N THR A 182 -11.58 -16.13 3.94
CA THR A 182 -10.18 -16.52 4.16
C THR A 182 -9.27 -15.32 3.93
N VAL A 183 -8.32 -15.14 4.82
CA VAL A 183 -7.23 -14.16 4.71
C VAL A 183 -5.96 -14.94 4.40
N LEU A 184 -5.47 -14.86 3.17
CA LEU A 184 -4.22 -15.47 2.74
C LEU A 184 -3.08 -14.48 2.95
N ALA A 185 -2.41 -14.57 4.09
CA ALA A 185 -1.34 -13.69 4.48
C ALA A 185 0.02 -14.29 4.13
N GLY A 186 0.91 -13.49 3.55
CA GLY A 186 2.28 -13.93 3.29
C GLY A 186 3.11 -12.86 2.60
N GLY A 187 4.42 -12.91 2.82
CA GLY A 187 5.38 -12.02 2.17
C GLY A 187 5.46 -12.21 0.65
N PRO A 188 6.21 -11.37 -0.04
CA PRO A 188 6.41 -11.53 -1.48
C PRO A 188 7.15 -12.85 -1.79
N GLY A 189 6.71 -13.53 -2.84
CA GLY A 189 7.33 -14.79 -3.28
C GLY A 189 6.93 -16.04 -2.50
N THR A 190 5.97 -15.96 -1.57
CA THR A 190 5.48 -17.12 -0.81
C THR A 190 4.48 -17.99 -1.59
N GLY A 191 4.24 -17.71 -2.87
CA GLY A 191 3.33 -18.51 -3.69
C GLY A 191 1.85 -18.14 -3.55
N LYS A 192 1.51 -16.94 -3.05
CA LYS A 192 0.11 -16.48 -2.92
C LYS A 192 -0.68 -16.64 -4.21
N THR A 193 -0.13 -16.21 -5.35
CA THR A 193 -0.84 -16.28 -6.64
C THR A 193 -1.04 -17.71 -7.12
N SER A 194 -0.05 -18.59 -6.93
CA SER A 194 -0.18 -20.02 -7.24
C SER A 194 -1.22 -20.68 -6.35
N THR A 195 -1.29 -20.29 -5.07
CA THR A 195 -2.33 -20.73 -4.12
C THR A 195 -3.73 -20.29 -4.59
N VAL A 196 -3.87 -19.03 -5.05
CA VAL A 196 -5.14 -18.52 -5.60
C VAL A 196 -5.54 -19.30 -6.84
N ALA A 197 -4.64 -19.48 -7.83
CA ALA A 197 -4.93 -20.21 -9.06
C ALA A 197 -5.37 -21.66 -8.76
N GLY A 198 -4.64 -22.35 -7.88
CA GLY A 198 -4.99 -23.71 -7.45
C GLY A 198 -6.31 -23.77 -6.71
N LEU A 199 -6.59 -22.85 -5.77
CA LEU A 199 -7.87 -22.77 -5.08
C LEU A 199 -9.04 -22.60 -6.06
N LEU A 200 -8.93 -21.66 -7.01
CA LEU A 200 -9.98 -21.40 -7.98
C LEU A 200 -10.27 -22.62 -8.84
N THR A 201 -9.23 -23.31 -9.29
CA THR A 201 -9.38 -24.56 -10.07
C THR A 201 -10.09 -25.63 -9.27
N LEU A 202 -9.70 -25.83 -8.00
CA LEU A 202 -10.33 -26.85 -7.14
C LEU A 202 -11.77 -26.50 -6.75
N LEU A 203 -12.11 -25.21 -6.57
CA LEU A 203 -13.51 -24.79 -6.37
C LEU A 203 -14.37 -25.03 -7.61
N LEU A 204 -13.82 -24.89 -8.80
CA LEU A 204 -14.53 -25.25 -10.04
C LEU A 204 -14.72 -26.78 -10.14
N GLU A 205 -13.71 -27.58 -9.79
CA GLU A 205 -13.81 -29.04 -9.72
C GLU A 205 -14.90 -29.50 -8.76
N GLN A 206 -14.94 -28.92 -7.56
CA GLN A 206 -15.99 -29.17 -6.58
C GLN A 206 -17.41 -28.90 -7.12
N ALA A 207 -17.53 -27.95 -8.02
CA ALA A 207 -18.80 -27.54 -8.59
C ALA A 207 -19.25 -28.38 -9.80
N GLU A 208 -18.38 -29.20 -10.41
CA GLU A 208 -18.72 -30.02 -11.61
C GLU A 208 -19.92 -30.94 -11.37
N GLY A 209 -20.04 -31.51 -10.15
CA GLY A 209 -21.16 -32.36 -9.79
C GLY A 209 -22.49 -31.64 -9.53
N SER A 210 -22.46 -30.30 -9.33
CA SER A 210 -23.64 -29.51 -8.97
C SER A 210 -24.42 -28.94 -10.15
N GLY A 211 -23.88 -29.01 -11.37
CA GLY A 211 -24.43 -28.37 -12.57
C GLY A 211 -24.40 -26.85 -12.56
N HIS A 212 -23.79 -26.23 -11.54
CA HIS A 212 -23.62 -24.78 -11.42
C HIS A 212 -22.13 -24.38 -11.49
N ARG A 213 -21.73 -23.62 -12.51
CA ARG A 213 -20.39 -23.09 -12.62
C ARG A 213 -20.26 -21.82 -11.77
N PRO A 214 -19.40 -21.78 -10.74
CA PRO A 214 -19.19 -20.60 -9.90
C PRO A 214 -18.72 -19.38 -10.70
N ARG A 215 -19.33 -18.24 -10.44
CA ARG A 215 -18.89 -16.95 -10.99
C ARG A 215 -17.80 -16.39 -10.11
N ILE A 216 -16.62 -16.22 -10.67
CA ILE A 216 -15.42 -15.74 -10.00
C ILE A 216 -15.21 -14.27 -10.35
N ALA A 217 -14.87 -13.46 -9.34
CA ALA A 217 -14.35 -12.09 -9.52
C ALA A 217 -12.93 -12.03 -8.97
N LEU A 218 -12.00 -11.55 -9.78
CA LEU A 218 -10.68 -11.14 -9.33
C LEU A 218 -10.63 -9.63 -9.21
N ALA A 219 -10.13 -9.12 -8.10
CA ALA A 219 -10.04 -7.68 -7.86
C ALA A 219 -8.75 -7.29 -7.15
N ALA A 220 -8.37 -6.01 -7.29
CA ALA A 220 -7.27 -5.42 -6.54
C ALA A 220 -7.59 -3.94 -6.25
N PRO A 221 -6.90 -3.28 -5.31
CA PRO A 221 -7.15 -1.88 -5.00
C PRO A 221 -6.85 -0.92 -6.16
N THR A 222 -5.83 -1.21 -6.97
CA THR A 222 -5.40 -0.37 -8.09
C THR A 222 -5.54 -1.08 -9.44
N GLY A 223 -5.62 -0.31 -10.55
CA GLY A 223 -5.69 -0.84 -11.90
C GLY A 223 -4.47 -1.68 -12.27
N LYS A 224 -3.29 -1.19 -11.92
CA LYS A 224 -2.02 -1.90 -12.13
C LYS A 224 -1.96 -3.23 -11.36
N ALA A 225 -2.38 -3.24 -10.09
CA ALA A 225 -2.43 -4.46 -9.30
C ALA A 225 -3.44 -5.47 -9.89
N ALA A 226 -4.58 -4.99 -10.40
CA ALA A 226 -5.58 -5.85 -11.07
C ALA A 226 -5.03 -6.47 -12.36
N ALA A 227 -4.38 -5.68 -13.22
CA ALA A 227 -3.74 -6.18 -14.44
C ALA A 227 -2.70 -7.26 -14.10
N ARG A 228 -1.83 -6.97 -13.13
CA ARG A 228 -0.80 -7.90 -12.66
C ARG A 228 -1.38 -9.18 -12.03
N LEU A 229 -2.46 -9.06 -11.25
CA LEU A 229 -3.16 -10.23 -10.70
C LEU A 229 -3.62 -11.17 -11.83
N ARG A 230 -4.22 -10.60 -12.88
CA ARG A 230 -4.64 -11.36 -14.05
C ARG A 230 -3.46 -12.10 -14.71
N GLU A 231 -2.39 -11.39 -15.01
CA GLU A 231 -1.18 -11.96 -15.62
C GLU A 231 -0.56 -13.06 -14.77
N SER A 232 -0.45 -12.80 -13.45
CA SER A 232 0.14 -13.74 -12.49
C SER A 232 -0.71 -15.01 -12.34
N VAL A 233 -2.06 -14.88 -12.34
CA VAL A 233 -2.96 -16.04 -12.31
C VAL A 233 -2.86 -16.83 -13.60
N LEU A 234 -2.85 -16.18 -14.76
CA LEU A 234 -2.66 -16.84 -16.05
C LEU A 234 -1.29 -17.52 -16.16
N GLY A 235 -0.24 -16.89 -15.64
CA GLY A 235 1.10 -17.49 -15.57
C GLY A 235 1.11 -18.74 -14.67
N ALA A 236 0.52 -18.65 -13.48
CA ALA A 236 0.40 -19.79 -12.57
C ALA A 236 -0.43 -20.95 -13.15
N LEU A 237 -1.44 -20.63 -13.96
CA LEU A 237 -2.19 -21.66 -14.69
C LEU A 237 -1.31 -22.45 -15.67
N GLY A 238 -0.30 -21.81 -16.26
CA GLY A 238 0.65 -22.47 -17.18
C GLY A 238 1.37 -23.65 -16.53
N ASP A 239 1.60 -23.58 -15.22
CA ASP A 239 2.30 -24.59 -14.42
C ASP A 239 1.37 -25.72 -13.93
N LEU A 240 0.02 -25.54 -14.04
CA LEU A 240 -0.96 -26.53 -13.61
C LEU A 240 -1.15 -27.66 -14.66
N PRO A 241 -1.64 -28.84 -14.22
CA PRO A 241 -2.05 -29.90 -15.15
C PRO A 241 -3.07 -29.42 -16.20
N ALA A 242 -3.06 -30.02 -17.38
CA ALA A 242 -3.91 -29.59 -18.52
C ALA A 242 -5.40 -29.54 -18.14
N VAL A 243 -5.89 -30.53 -17.41
CA VAL A 243 -7.30 -30.59 -16.95
C VAL A 243 -7.66 -29.37 -16.08
N ASP A 244 -6.76 -28.93 -15.24
CA ASP A 244 -6.96 -27.81 -14.34
C ASP A 244 -6.91 -26.47 -15.07
N ARG A 245 -6.04 -26.35 -16.09
CA ARG A 245 -6.01 -25.19 -17.01
C ARG A 245 -7.32 -25.04 -17.79
N GLU A 246 -7.87 -26.15 -18.29
CA GLU A 246 -9.13 -26.15 -19.04
C GLU A 246 -10.33 -25.77 -18.16
N ARG A 247 -10.34 -26.21 -16.89
CA ARG A 247 -11.39 -25.85 -15.92
C ARG A 247 -11.50 -24.35 -15.68
N LEU A 248 -10.40 -23.71 -15.37
CA LEU A 248 -10.40 -22.28 -15.08
C LEU A 248 -10.54 -21.47 -16.37
N GLY A 249 -9.89 -21.92 -17.46
CA GLY A 249 -9.88 -21.23 -18.75
C GLY A 249 -9.00 -19.98 -18.72
N THR A 250 -8.93 -19.29 -19.83
CA THR A 250 -8.11 -18.08 -20.01
C THR A 250 -8.93 -16.78 -20.01
N ASP A 251 -10.25 -16.88 -19.99
CA ASP A 251 -11.16 -15.73 -19.97
C ASP A 251 -11.39 -15.25 -18.52
N ILE A 252 -10.30 -14.80 -17.89
CA ILE A 252 -10.29 -14.30 -16.53
C ILE A 252 -10.12 -12.78 -16.59
N GLU A 253 -11.11 -12.05 -16.11
CA GLU A 253 -11.02 -10.60 -15.96
C GLU A 253 -10.67 -10.26 -14.50
N ALA A 254 -9.70 -9.35 -14.31
CA ALA A 254 -9.41 -8.74 -13.02
C ALA A 254 -9.68 -7.24 -13.11
N VAL A 255 -10.34 -6.71 -12.08
CA VAL A 255 -10.79 -5.32 -12.05
C VAL A 255 -10.40 -4.65 -10.74
N THR A 256 -10.49 -3.32 -10.66
CA THR A 256 -10.33 -2.66 -9.37
C THR A 256 -11.53 -2.93 -8.46
N VAL A 257 -11.32 -2.97 -7.13
CA VAL A 257 -12.41 -3.12 -6.16
C VAL A 257 -13.47 -2.04 -6.38
N HIS A 258 -13.08 -0.80 -6.70
CA HIS A 258 -14.00 0.28 -7.05
C HIS A 258 -14.87 -0.06 -8.28
N ARG A 259 -14.29 -0.64 -9.33
CA ARG A 259 -15.02 -1.07 -10.53
C ARG A 259 -15.94 -2.25 -10.21
N LEU A 260 -15.48 -3.21 -9.43
CA LEU A 260 -16.27 -4.36 -8.98
C LEU A 260 -17.53 -3.90 -8.23
N LEU A 261 -17.38 -2.95 -7.32
CA LEU A 261 -18.49 -2.37 -6.55
C LEU A 261 -19.35 -1.39 -7.36
N GLY A 262 -18.90 -0.97 -8.55
CA GLY A 262 -19.60 -0.01 -9.40
C GLY A 262 -19.59 1.39 -8.81
N TRP A 263 -18.39 1.92 -8.55
CA TRP A 263 -18.18 3.28 -8.06
C TRP A 263 -18.85 4.34 -8.97
N ARG A 264 -19.45 5.36 -8.34
CA ARG A 264 -20.15 6.46 -9.01
C ARG A 264 -19.35 7.75 -8.85
N PRO A 265 -18.95 8.42 -9.94
CA PRO A 265 -18.17 9.66 -9.89
C PRO A 265 -18.85 10.83 -9.16
N ASP A 266 -20.19 10.86 -9.17
CA ASP A 266 -21.05 11.89 -8.56
C ASP A 266 -21.24 11.72 -7.05
N SER A 267 -20.69 10.65 -6.46
CA SER A 267 -20.81 10.34 -5.04
C SER A 267 -19.55 9.63 -4.53
N GLY A 268 -18.70 10.36 -3.81
CA GLY A 268 -17.39 9.87 -3.35
C GLY A 268 -17.41 8.55 -2.57
N ASN A 269 -18.52 8.19 -1.91
CA ASN A 269 -18.62 7.04 -1.02
C ASN A 269 -19.78 6.09 -1.35
N ARG A 270 -20.47 6.25 -2.46
CA ARG A 270 -21.60 5.39 -2.85
C ARG A 270 -21.22 4.51 -4.03
N PHE A 271 -21.52 3.23 -3.86
CA PHE A 271 -21.32 2.21 -4.85
C PHE A 271 -22.67 1.72 -5.39
N ARG A 272 -22.67 1.09 -6.56
CA ARG A 272 -23.86 0.45 -7.13
C ARG A 272 -24.20 -0.87 -6.41
N ARG A 273 -23.16 -1.52 -5.87
CA ARG A 273 -23.27 -2.78 -5.14
C ARG A 273 -23.26 -2.50 -3.64
N ASP A 274 -24.26 -3.05 -2.97
CA ASP A 274 -24.52 -2.89 -1.54
C ASP A 274 -25.39 -4.08 -1.05
N ARG A 275 -25.90 -4.03 0.18
CA ARG A 275 -26.77 -5.06 0.74
C ARG A 275 -28.06 -5.25 -0.06
N GLY A 276 -28.61 -4.22 -0.67
CA GLY A 276 -29.82 -4.26 -1.49
C GLY A 276 -29.60 -4.72 -2.93
N ASN A 277 -28.35 -4.62 -3.40
CA ASN A 277 -27.94 -5.01 -4.76
C ASN A 277 -26.56 -5.71 -4.72
N PRO A 278 -26.47 -6.93 -4.17
CA PRO A 278 -25.20 -7.59 -3.94
C PRO A 278 -24.46 -7.97 -5.23
N LEU A 279 -23.18 -8.28 -5.08
CA LEU A 279 -22.35 -8.81 -6.15
C LEU A 279 -22.91 -10.16 -6.66
N PRO A 280 -22.95 -10.37 -7.97
CA PRO A 280 -23.49 -11.62 -8.54
C PRO A 280 -22.51 -12.80 -8.44
N HIS A 281 -21.33 -12.63 -7.84
CA HIS A 281 -20.25 -13.61 -7.84
C HIS A 281 -20.36 -14.59 -6.66
N ASP A 282 -19.91 -15.81 -6.91
CA ASP A 282 -19.88 -16.88 -5.92
C ASP A 282 -18.55 -16.91 -5.17
N VAL A 283 -17.49 -16.46 -5.84
CA VAL A 283 -16.14 -16.33 -5.29
C VAL A 283 -15.60 -14.93 -5.63
N VAL A 284 -15.14 -14.22 -4.62
CA VAL A 284 -14.49 -12.91 -4.76
C VAL A 284 -13.09 -13.02 -4.18
N VAL A 285 -12.08 -12.77 -5.01
CA VAL A 285 -10.67 -12.71 -4.60
C VAL A 285 -10.22 -11.26 -4.68
N VAL A 286 -9.62 -10.76 -3.63
CA VAL A 286 -9.00 -9.43 -3.60
C VAL A 286 -7.52 -9.57 -3.26
N ASP A 287 -6.67 -9.28 -4.22
CA ASP A 287 -5.21 -9.25 -4.05
C ASP A 287 -4.75 -7.86 -3.62
N GLU A 288 -3.51 -7.77 -3.11
CA GLU A 288 -2.94 -6.55 -2.50
C GLU A 288 -3.86 -5.97 -1.41
N ALA A 289 -4.47 -6.85 -0.60
CA ALA A 289 -5.46 -6.47 0.41
C ALA A 289 -4.86 -5.58 1.54
N SER A 290 -3.54 -5.50 1.70
CA SER A 290 -2.87 -4.53 2.57
C SER A 290 -3.19 -3.07 2.20
N MET A 291 -3.51 -2.81 0.92
CA MET A 291 -3.88 -1.48 0.42
C MET A 291 -5.39 -1.18 0.55
N LEU A 292 -6.21 -2.09 1.09
CA LEU A 292 -7.63 -1.81 1.33
C LEU A 292 -7.81 -0.92 2.55
N SER A 293 -8.53 0.19 2.38
CA SER A 293 -8.95 1.01 3.50
C SER A 293 -10.11 0.37 4.27
N LEU A 294 -10.34 0.83 5.51
CA LEU A 294 -11.49 0.40 6.31
C LEU A 294 -12.81 0.62 5.56
N THR A 295 -13.00 1.82 5.00
CA THR A 295 -14.22 2.16 4.24
C THR A 295 -14.44 1.23 3.06
N LEU A 296 -13.40 0.98 2.25
CA LEU A 296 -13.53 0.11 1.07
C LEU A 296 -13.81 -1.33 1.46
N THR A 297 -13.21 -1.80 2.55
CA THR A 297 -13.48 -3.14 3.11
C THR A 297 -14.92 -3.27 3.63
N ALA A 298 -15.42 -2.25 4.35
CA ALA A 298 -16.81 -2.22 4.81
C ALA A 298 -17.79 -2.29 3.63
N ARG A 299 -17.54 -1.51 2.55
CA ARG A 299 -18.39 -1.54 1.32
C ARG A 299 -18.28 -2.86 0.58
N LEU A 300 -17.10 -3.49 0.54
CA LEU A 300 -16.93 -4.82 -0.06
C LEU A 300 -17.73 -5.89 0.68
N LEU A 301 -17.58 -5.97 2.01
CA LEU A 301 -18.29 -6.94 2.83
C LEU A 301 -19.82 -6.77 2.74
N GLU A 302 -20.29 -5.54 2.72
CA GLU A 302 -21.70 -5.18 2.55
C GLU A 302 -22.27 -5.67 1.21
N ALA A 303 -21.46 -5.66 0.15
CA ALA A 303 -21.87 -6.05 -1.19
C ALA A 303 -21.83 -7.57 -1.45
N LEU A 304 -21.28 -8.37 -0.54
CA LEU A 304 -21.21 -9.84 -0.69
C LEU A 304 -22.56 -10.51 -0.40
N ARG A 305 -22.90 -11.53 -1.18
CA ARG A 305 -24.02 -12.44 -0.84
C ARG A 305 -23.65 -13.31 0.37
N PRO A 306 -24.63 -13.73 1.19
CA PRO A 306 -24.35 -14.57 2.37
C PRO A 306 -23.53 -15.83 2.08
N GLY A 307 -23.79 -16.51 0.96
CA GLY A 307 -23.07 -17.73 0.55
C GLY A 307 -21.83 -17.53 -0.32
N SER A 308 -21.47 -16.28 -0.67
CA SER A 308 -20.28 -16.03 -1.48
C SER A 308 -19.01 -16.25 -0.67
N ARG A 309 -17.95 -16.81 -1.29
CA ARG A 309 -16.62 -16.89 -0.70
C ARG A 309 -15.85 -15.58 -0.92
N LEU A 310 -15.16 -15.13 0.11
CA LEU A 310 -14.22 -13.99 0.05
C LEU A 310 -12.81 -14.47 0.38
N LEU A 311 -11.86 -14.20 -0.50
CA LEU A 311 -10.44 -14.41 -0.26
C LEU A 311 -9.74 -13.05 -0.29
N LEU A 312 -9.20 -12.62 0.85
CA LEU A 312 -8.32 -11.45 0.97
C LEU A 312 -6.87 -11.93 0.93
N VAL A 313 -6.12 -11.45 -0.06
CA VAL A 313 -4.74 -11.87 -0.29
C VAL A 313 -3.83 -10.69 -0.12
N GLY A 314 -2.76 -10.80 0.66
CA GLY A 314 -1.83 -9.70 0.84
C GLY A 314 -0.70 -9.99 1.82
N ASP A 315 0.08 -8.97 2.07
CA ASP A 315 1.19 -8.99 3.00
C ASP A 315 0.91 -8.00 4.14
N PRO A 316 0.69 -8.46 5.37
CA PRO A 316 0.36 -7.59 6.50
C PRO A 316 1.51 -6.69 6.94
N ASP A 317 2.75 -7.04 6.58
CA ASP A 317 3.96 -6.31 6.96
C ASP A 317 4.36 -5.23 5.93
N GLN A 318 3.68 -5.16 4.78
CA GLN A 318 3.83 -4.08 3.81
C GLN A 318 3.04 -2.82 4.21
N LEU A 319 3.35 -1.72 3.55
CA LEU A 319 2.62 -0.46 3.71
C LEU A 319 1.11 -0.68 3.58
N ALA A 320 0.38 -0.21 4.57
CA ALA A 320 -1.08 -0.18 4.54
C ALA A 320 -1.62 0.85 3.54
N SER A 321 -2.95 0.92 3.40
CA SER A 321 -3.61 1.87 2.50
C SER A 321 -3.25 3.33 2.82
N VAL A 322 -3.28 4.21 1.83
CA VAL A 322 -3.12 5.66 2.06
C VAL A 322 -4.31 6.21 2.86
N GLU A 323 -5.51 5.68 2.62
CA GLU A 323 -6.71 6.01 3.41
C GLU A 323 -6.69 5.33 4.78
N ALA A 324 -7.60 5.73 5.68
CA ALA A 324 -7.65 5.24 7.05
C ALA A 324 -7.92 3.73 7.14
N GLY A 325 -7.14 3.09 8.02
CA GLY A 325 -7.23 1.69 8.38
C GLY A 325 -6.06 0.83 7.90
N ALA A 326 -5.75 -0.19 8.68
CA ALA A 326 -4.75 -1.23 8.39
C ALA A 326 -5.43 -2.61 8.45
N VAL A 327 -6.53 -2.77 7.70
CA VAL A 327 -7.48 -3.88 7.86
C VAL A 327 -6.81 -5.25 7.79
N LEU A 328 -5.95 -5.50 6.80
CA LEU A 328 -5.29 -6.79 6.67
C LEU A 328 -4.41 -7.11 7.90
N ALA A 329 -3.61 -6.15 8.34
CA ALA A 329 -2.76 -6.30 9.52
C ALA A 329 -3.60 -6.49 10.79
N ASP A 330 -4.70 -5.75 10.95
CA ASP A 330 -5.62 -5.89 12.08
C ASP A 330 -6.29 -7.27 12.11
N LEU A 331 -6.75 -7.78 10.96
CA LEU A 331 -7.33 -9.12 10.88
C LEU A 331 -6.30 -10.19 11.24
N VAL A 332 -5.09 -10.08 10.70
CA VAL A 332 -4.00 -11.03 10.99
C VAL A 332 -3.62 -10.99 12.47
N ALA A 333 -3.62 -9.80 13.11
CA ALA A 333 -3.32 -9.65 14.53
C ALA A 333 -4.49 -10.09 15.42
N GLY A 334 -5.73 -9.71 15.10
CA GLY A 334 -6.91 -10.04 15.90
C GLY A 334 -7.26 -11.54 15.91
N TYR A 335 -6.98 -12.24 14.82
CA TYR A 335 -7.14 -13.70 14.75
C TYR A 335 -5.87 -14.48 15.12
N ALA A 336 -4.81 -13.82 15.59
CA ALA A 336 -3.59 -14.51 16.00
C ALA A 336 -3.87 -15.51 17.14
N GLY A 337 -3.34 -16.74 17.01
CA GLY A 337 -3.52 -17.81 18.00
C GLY A 337 -4.87 -18.54 17.95
N ARG A 338 -5.78 -18.18 17.02
CA ARG A 338 -7.05 -18.91 16.81
C ARG A 338 -6.88 -19.94 15.70
N GLU A 339 -6.97 -21.22 16.03
CA GLU A 339 -6.86 -22.30 15.05
C GLU A 339 -8.03 -22.35 14.06
N ASP A 340 -9.22 -21.94 14.50
CA ASP A 340 -10.45 -21.83 13.71
C ASP A 340 -10.58 -20.50 12.95
N GLY A 341 -9.63 -19.57 13.14
CA GLY A 341 -9.62 -18.25 12.50
C GLY A 341 -9.51 -18.31 10.98
N PRO A 342 -9.94 -17.24 10.28
CA PRO A 342 -9.93 -17.17 8.82
C PRO A 342 -8.53 -16.99 8.20
N VAL A 343 -7.48 -16.84 8.99
CA VAL A 343 -6.13 -16.50 8.53
C VAL A 343 -5.34 -17.76 8.17
N ALA A 344 -4.91 -17.85 6.93
CA ALA A 344 -3.92 -18.82 6.45
C ALA A 344 -2.61 -18.09 6.14
N ARG A 345 -1.50 -18.55 6.71
CA ARG A 345 -0.18 -17.91 6.54
C ARG A 345 0.71 -18.73 5.62
N LEU A 346 1.39 -18.05 4.70
CA LEU A 346 2.48 -18.58 3.89
C LEU A 346 3.78 -17.91 4.34
N SER A 347 4.71 -18.68 4.88
CA SER A 347 5.96 -18.17 5.47
C SER A 347 7.15 -18.37 4.55
N THR A 348 7.17 -19.44 3.75
CA THR A 348 8.31 -19.81 2.92
C THR A 348 8.35 -19.00 1.63
N SER A 349 9.35 -18.12 1.50
CA SER A 349 9.57 -17.36 0.27
C SER A 349 10.44 -18.12 -0.73
N HIS A 350 10.02 -18.17 -1.98
CA HIS A 350 10.73 -18.83 -3.09
C HIS A 350 11.29 -17.82 -4.12
N ARG A 351 11.10 -16.52 -3.91
CA ARG A 351 11.40 -15.49 -4.91
C ARG A 351 12.78 -14.86 -4.76
N PHE A 352 13.14 -14.53 -3.53
CA PHE A 352 14.35 -13.78 -3.26
C PHE A 352 15.57 -14.66 -3.17
N GLY A 353 16.71 -14.17 -3.64
CA GLY A 353 18.01 -14.70 -3.24
C GLY A 353 18.13 -14.69 -1.71
N ARG A 354 19.00 -15.53 -1.19
CA ARG A 354 19.19 -15.74 0.26
C ARG A 354 19.46 -14.44 1.01
N GLU A 355 20.21 -13.52 0.41
CA GLU A 355 20.62 -12.26 1.05
C GLU A 355 19.47 -11.26 1.14
N ILE A 356 18.72 -11.04 0.06
CA ILE A 356 17.56 -10.12 0.09
C ILE A 356 16.49 -10.65 1.04
N GLY A 357 16.26 -11.96 1.05
CA GLY A 357 15.31 -12.59 1.97
C GLY A 357 15.71 -12.41 3.43
N ALA A 358 17.00 -12.58 3.75
CA ALA A 358 17.52 -12.38 5.11
C ALA A 358 17.40 -10.91 5.56
N LEU A 359 17.71 -9.96 4.66
CA LEU A 359 17.56 -8.54 4.94
C LEU A 359 16.09 -8.16 5.16
N ALA A 360 15.19 -8.61 4.29
CA ALA A 360 13.76 -8.35 4.43
C ALA A 360 13.19 -8.91 5.73
N GLU A 361 13.61 -10.12 6.12
CA GLU A 361 13.20 -10.74 7.38
C GLU A 361 13.71 -9.99 8.60
N ALA A 362 15.00 -9.59 8.63
CA ALA A 362 15.56 -8.80 9.71
C ALA A 362 14.84 -7.45 9.87
N VAL A 363 14.51 -6.77 8.76
CA VAL A 363 13.69 -5.55 8.79
C VAL A 363 12.29 -5.84 9.31
N ARG A 364 11.63 -6.91 8.84
CA ARG A 364 10.27 -7.29 9.22
C ARG A 364 10.12 -7.51 10.73
N VAL A 365 11.10 -8.17 11.36
CA VAL A 365 11.07 -8.44 12.81
C VAL A 365 11.59 -7.26 13.64
N GLY A 366 12.17 -6.24 13.01
CA GLY A 366 12.69 -5.05 13.69
C GLY A 366 14.07 -5.24 14.32
N ASP A 367 14.86 -6.18 13.83
CA ASP A 367 16.22 -6.47 14.28
C ASP A 367 17.23 -5.59 13.52
N ASP A 368 17.44 -4.38 14.02
CA ASP A 368 18.31 -3.38 13.39
C ASP A 368 19.79 -3.75 13.48
N ASP A 369 20.22 -4.47 14.52
CA ASP A 369 21.61 -4.95 14.62
C ASP A 369 21.88 -5.99 13.54
N ARG A 370 20.96 -6.92 13.31
CA ARG A 370 21.06 -7.91 12.24
C ARG A 370 21.04 -7.25 10.85
N VAL A 371 20.22 -6.22 10.65
CA VAL A 371 20.20 -5.45 9.40
C VAL A 371 21.57 -4.83 9.14
N VAL A 372 22.16 -4.15 10.12
CA VAL A 372 23.49 -3.53 9.97
C VAL A 372 24.57 -4.58 9.73
N GLU A 373 24.54 -5.71 10.43
CA GLU A 373 25.49 -6.81 10.21
C GLU A 373 25.41 -7.34 8.76
N LEU A 374 24.20 -7.57 8.24
CA LEU A 374 23.99 -8.03 6.87
C LEU A 374 24.53 -7.01 5.84
N LEU A 375 24.31 -5.72 6.08
CA LEU A 375 24.79 -4.65 5.21
C LEU A 375 26.33 -4.50 5.29
N ALA A 376 26.92 -4.63 6.46
CA ALA A 376 28.39 -4.55 6.66
C ALA A 376 29.14 -5.72 6.00
N THR A 377 28.51 -6.88 5.91
CA THR A 377 29.09 -8.08 5.28
C THR A 377 28.73 -8.23 3.80
N ALA A 378 27.93 -7.30 3.26
CA ALA A 378 27.51 -7.33 1.87
C ALA A 378 28.68 -7.08 0.91
N VAL A 379 28.71 -7.83 -0.19
CA VAL A 379 29.75 -7.68 -1.21
C VAL A 379 29.36 -6.56 -2.19
N PRO A 380 30.25 -5.61 -2.50
CA PRO A 380 29.99 -4.59 -3.50
C PRO A 380 29.51 -5.19 -4.85
N GLY A 381 28.42 -4.68 -5.38
CA GLY A 381 27.79 -5.22 -6.60
C GLY A 381 27.02 -6.55 -6.41
N GLY A 382 26.89 -7.01 -5.17
CA GLY A 382 26.09 -8.18 -4.82
C GLY A 382 24.59 -7.90 -4.77
N PRO A 383 23.78 -8.91 -4.35
CA PRO A 383 22.32 -8.77 -4.25
C PRO A 383 21.87 -7.76 -3.21
N VAL A 384 22.68 -7.48 -2.20
CA VAL A 384 22.47 -6.45 -1.17
C VAL A 384 23.68 -5.54 -1.15
N GLU A 385 23.45 -4.24 -1.15
CA GLU A 385 24.51 -3.23 -1.10
C GLU A 385 24.07 -2.07 -0.19
N HIS A 386 25.01 -1.54 0.58
CA HIS A 386 24.83 -0.31 1.33
C HIS A 386 25.82 0.75 0.83
N LEU A 387 25.30 1.92 0.50
CA LEU A 387 26.09 3.11 0.20
C LEU A 387 25.91 4.10 1.36
N PRO A 388 26.85 4.12 2.32
CA PRO A 388 26.77 5.02 3.46
C PRO A 388 27.00 6.46 3.01
N VAL A 389 26.00 7.30 3.19
CA VAL A 389 26.03 8.73 2.89
C VAL A 389 25.30 9.49 3.99
N ASP A 390 25.84 10.63 4.37
CA ASP A 390 25.27 11.46 5.44
C ASP A 390 24.50 12.67 4.89
N ASP A 391 24.71 12.99 3.61
CA ASP A 391 24.03 14.10 2.96
C ASP A 391 23.66 13.80 1.49
N VAL A 392 22.88 14.70 0.92
CA VAL A 392 22.37 14.60 -0.45
C VAL A 392 23.48 14.73 -1.49
N LEU A 393 24.56 15.45 -1.19
CA LEU A 393 25.69 15.63 -2.12
C LEU A 393 26.50 14.33 -2.23
N GLY A 394 26.70 13.65 -1.09
CA GLY A 394 27.30 12.32 -1.08
C GLY A 394 26.46 11.30 -1.84
N ALA A 395 25.14 11.34 -1.66
CA ALA A 395 24.22 10.50 -2.42
C ALA A 395 24.23 10.80 -3.92
N ASP A 396 24.27 12.08 -4.31
CA ASP A 396 24.41 12.54 -5.70
C ASP A 396 25.68 11.94 -6.34
N ALA A 397 26.83 12.11 -5.69
CA ALA A 397 28.11 11.60 -6.19
C ALA A 397 28.12 10.06 -6.32
N ALA A 398 27.56 9.34 -5.33
CA ALA A 398 27.54 7.89 -5.31
C ALA A 398 26.60 7.30 -6.39
N LEU A 399 25.45 7.94 -6.64
CA LEU A 399 24.42 7.42 -7.54
C LEU A 399 24.54 7.89 -8.98
N ARG A 400 25.18 9.05 -9.25
CA ARG A 400 25.28 9.63 -10.59
C ARG A 400 25.80 8.64 -11.65
N PRO A 401 26.88 7.88 -11.45
CA PRO A 401 27.38 6.97 -12.48
C PRO A 401 26.34 5.91 -12.88
N ARG A 402 25.67 5.31 -11.90
CA ARG A 402 24.69 4.24 -12.10
C ARG A 402 23.41 4.76 -12.76
N LEU A 403 22.84 5.84 -12.22
CA LEU A 403 21.58 6.42 -12.71
C LEU A 403 21.76 7.04 -14.11
N LEU A 404 22.86 7.71 -14.35
CA LEU A 404 23.16 8.28 -15.68
C LEU A 404 23.36 7.18 -16.73
N ALA A 405 24.11 6.12 -16.40
CA ALA A 405 24.30 4.99 -17.33
C ALA A 405 22.96 4.31 -17.68
N HIS A 406 22.09 4.12 -16.68
CA HIS A 406 20.74 3.57 -16.90
C HIS A 406 19.89 4.47 -17.80
N ALA A 407 19.89 5.78 -17.55
CA ALA A 407 19.12 6.75 -18.31
C ALA A 407 19.65 6.94 -19.75
N LEU A 408 20.98 6.92 -19.96
CA LEU A 408 21.58 6.94 -21.28
C LEU A 408 21.20 5.70 -22.11
N ARG A 409 21.24 4.51 -21.49
CA ARG A 409 20.82 3.27 -22.16
C ARG A 409 19.35 3.29 -22.56
N LEU A 410 18.48 3.79 -21.64
CA LEU A 410 17.06 3.97 -21.94
C LEU A 410 16.86 4.91 -23.14
N ARG A 411 17.58 6.05 -23.15
CA ARG A 411 17.51 7.01 -24.25
C ARG A 411 18.00 6.41 -25.58
N GLU A 412 19.08 5.64 -25.58
CA GLU A 412 19.59 4.95 -26.77
C GLU A 412 18.53 4.02 -27.38
N LEU A 413 17.91 3.15 -26.57
CA LEU A 413 16.86 2.23 -27.01
C LEU A 413 15.62 2.98 -27.52
N ALA A 414 15.23 4.05 -26.83
CA ALA A 414 14.08 4.86 -27.21
C ALA A 414 14.31 5.62 -28.52
N LEU A 415 15.52 6.15 -28.77
CA LEU A 415 15.90 6.80 -30.02
C LEU A 415 15.97 5.80 -31.20
N ALA A 416 16.40 4.57 -30.93
CA ALA A 416 16.39 3.50 -31.91
C ALA A 416 14.98 2.97 -32.25
N GLY A 417 13.94 3.40 -31.50
CA GLY A 417 12.58 2.89 -31.65
C GLY A 417 12.41 1.44 -31.17
N ASP A 418 13.36 0.92 -30.40
CA ASP A 418 13.23 -0.38 -29.71
C ASP A 418 12.31 -0.26 -28.49
N HIS A 419 11.00 -0.24 -28.75
CA HIS A 419 9.98 -0.08 -27.74
C HIS A 419 10.03 -1.19 -26.68
N ALA A 420 10.24 -2.44 -27.11
CA ALA A 420 10.33 -3.58 -26.21
C ALA A 420 11.59 -3.50 -25.32
N GLY A 421 12.74 -3.13 -25.91
CA GLY A 421 13.99 -2.91 -25.20
C GLY A 421 13.89 -1.75 -24.20
N ALA A 422 13.24 -0.65 -24.59
CA ALA A 422 13.05 0.51 -23.73
C ALA A 422 12.15 0.18 -22.51
N LEU A 423 11.06 -0.58 -22.70
CA LEU A 423 10.23 -1.03 -21.59
C LEU A 423 10.96 -2.00 -20.66
N ARG A 424 11.77 -2.94 -21.21
CA ARG A 424 12.66 -3.78 -20.37
C ARG A 424 13.63 -2.93 -19.56
N GLN A 425 14.25 -1.91 -20.20
CA GLN A 425 15.16 -1.02 -19.50
C GLN A 425 14.49 -0.22 -18.37
N VAL A 426 13.24 0.24 -18.54
CA VAL A 426 12.45 0.86 -17.47
C VAL A 426 12.22 -0.11 -16.30
N ALA A 427 12.06 -1.41 -16.57
CA ALA A 427 11.86 -2.44 -15.56
C ALA A 427 13.16 -2.92 -14.89
N GLU A 428 14.34 -2.67 -15.48
CA GLU A 428 15.64 -3.11 -14.95
C GLU A 428 15.98 -2.47 -13.61
N HIS A 429 15.73 -1.17 -13.48
CA HIS A 429 16.12 -0.43 -12.28
C HIS A 429 15.07 0.58 -11.86
N ARG A 430 14.89 0.76 -10.55
CA ARG A 430 14.06 1.83 -9.96
C ARG A 430 14.74 2.50 -8.80
N LEU A 431 14.74 3.83 -8.81
CA LEU A 431 15.11 4.66 -7.68
C LEU A 431 13.86 4.95 -6.85
N LEU A 432 13.86 4.56 -5.60
CA LEU A 432 12.75 4.73 -4.67
C LEU A 432 13.11 5.73 -3.57
N CYS A 433 12.21 6.69 -3.32
CA CYS A 433 12.33 7.69 -2.27
C CYS A 433 11.16 7.58 -1.29
N ALA A 434 11.38 7.91 -0.02
CA ALA A 434 10.33 8.01 0.98
C ALA A 434 9.43 9.23 0.73
N HIS A 435 10.01 10.36 0.33
CA HIS A 435 9.35 11.65 0.14
C HIS A 435 9.07 11.96 -1.33
N ARG A 436 8.04 12.78 -1.58
CA ARG A 436 7.80 13.40 -2.88
C ARG A 436 8.68 14.64 -3.07
N ASP A 437 8.72 15.48 -2.05
CA ASP A 437 9.37 16.79 -2.04
C ASP A 437 10.54 16.79 -1.05
N GLY A 438 11.28 17.90 -0.99
CA GLY A 438 12.47 18.04 -0.15
C GLY A 438 13.72 17.40 -0.77
N PRO A 439 14.90 17.62 -0.19
CA PRO A 439 16.18 17.27 -0.81
C PRO A 439 16.34 15.78 -1.15
N TRP A 440 15.73 14.90 -0.37
CA TRP A 440 15.68 13.44 -0.55
C TRP A 440 14.49 12.95 -1.37
N GLY A 441 13.67 13.89 -1.89
CA GLY A 441 12.40 13.58 -2.55
C GLY A 441 12.54 13.23 -4.03
N VAL A 442 11.44 12.68 -4.57
CA VAL A 442 11.30 12.26 -5.98
C VAL A 442 11.54 13.42 -6.95
N GLY A 443 10.96 14.60 -6.68
CA GLY A 443 11.13 15.78 -7.54
C GLY A 443 12.59 16.12 -7.79
N PRO A 444 13.38 16.46 -6.74
CA PRO A 444 14.80 16.73 -6.89
C PRO A 444 15.63 15.60 -7.51
N TRP A 445 15.31 14.33 -7.28
CA TRP A 445 16.02 13.22 -7.93
C TRP A 445 15.70 13.11 -9.42
N ASN A 446 14.46 13.33 -9.84
CA ASN A 446 14.13 13.44 -11.26
C ASN A 446 14.89 14.59 -11.93
N ASP A 447 14.91 15.77 -11.30
CA ASP A 447 15.62 16.96 -11.82
C ASP A 447 17.13 16.72 -11.93
N ARG A 448 17.75 15.99 -10.98
CA ARG A 448 19.17 15.62 -11.05
C ARG A 448 19.47 14.75 -12.26
N VAL A 449 18.68 13.67 -12.44
CA VAL A 449 18.91 12.76 -13.55
C VAL A 449 18.69 13.46 -14.90
N GLU A 450 17.63 14.28 -15.03
CA GLU A 450 17.39 15.05 -16.26
C GLU A 450 18.52 16.06 -16.54
N ARG A 451 19.05 16.73 -15.51
CA ARG A 451 20.21 17.62 -15.65
C ARG A 451 21.46 16.86 -16.13
N TRP A 452 21.78 15.71 -15.51
CA TRP A 452 22.95 14.91 -15.93
C TRP A 452 22.82 14.41 -17.37
N LEU A 453 21.59 14.03 -17.78
CA LEU A 453 21.32 13.71 -19.19
C LEU A 453 21.51 14.91 -20.11
N GLY A 454 21.09 16.11 -19.69
CA GLY A 454 21.29 17.34 -20.44
C GLY A 454 22.77 17.74 -20.57
N GLU A 455 23.57 17.49 -19.53
CA GLU A 455 25.03 17.69 -19.56
C GLU A 455 25.76 16.71 -20.51
N ALA A 456 25.24 15.48 -20.59
CA ALA A 456 25.85 14.40 -21.39
C ALA A 456 25.34 14.34 -22.85
N THR A 457 24.17 14.95 -23.14
CA THR A 457 23.47 14.86 -24.41
C THR A 457 22.71 16.15 -24.72
N ASP A 458 21.95 16.16 -25.82
CA ASP A 458 21.00 17.21 -26.22
C ASP A 458 19.62 17.08 -25.56
N TYR A 459 19.53 16.38 -24.41
CA TYR A 459 18.28 16.13 -23.69
C TYR A 459 17.70 17.42 -23.11
N SER A 460 16.57 17.90 -23.63
CA SER A 460 15.89 19.08 -23.14
C SER A 460 14.39 19.09 -23.45
N GLY A 461 13.57 19.67 -22.58
CA GLY A 461 12.14 19.87 -22.77
C GLY A 461 11.25 18.72 -22.27
N ARG A 462 9.92 18.87 -22.41
CA ARG A 462 8.93 17.93 -21.82
C ARG A 462 8.68 16.66 -22.64
N GLN A 463 8.86 16.69 -23.96
CA GLN A 463 8.62 15.54 -24.84
C GLN A 463 9.93 14.93 -25.32
N VAL A 464 10.82 14.64 -24.39
CA VAL A 464 12.14 14.17 -24.72
C VAL A 464 12.19 12.65 -24.80
N VAL A 465 12.71 12.15 -25.92
CA VAL A 465 12.90 10.72 -26.14
C VAL A 465 13.84 10.14 -25.09
N GLY A 466 13.45 9.03 -24.49
CA GLY A 466 14.16 8.38 -23.39
C GLY A 466 13.69 8.81 -21.98
N ARG A 467 12.71 9.72 -21.87
CA ARG A 467 12.11 10.05 -20.59
C ARG A 467 11.22 8.91 -20.09
N PRO A 468 11.48 8.34 -18.90
CA PRO A 468 10.55 7.41 -18.30
C PRO A 468 9.32 8.15 -17.78
N LEU A 469 8.16 7.53 -17.92
CA LEU A 469 6.86 8.09 -17.60
C LEU A 469 6.17 7.31 -16.50
N LEU A 470 5.42 8.04 -15.64
CA LEU A 470 4.47 7.49 -14.70
C LEU A 470 3.10 8.13 -14.96
N VAL A 471 2.10 7.30 -15.18
CA VAL A 471 0.69 7.75 -15.26
C VAL A 471 0.20 8.08 -13.86
N THR A 472 -0.38 9.27 -13.67
CA THR A 472 -0.85 9.73 -12.35
C THR A 472 -2.37 9.70 -12.20
N THR A 473 -3.08 9.57 -13.31
CA THR A 473 -4.55 9.52 -13.33
C THR A 473 -5.02 8.46 -14.32
N ASN A 474 -6.12 7.77 -14.00
CA ASN A 474 -6.68 6.77 -14.91
C ASN A 474 -7.23 7.42 -16.18
N ASP A 475 -6.77 6.98 -17.34
CA ASP A 475 -7.34 7.33 -18.66
C ASP A 475 -7.93 6.07 -19.32
N ARG A 476 -9.26 5.98 -19.26
CA ARG A 476 -10.00 4.84 -19.79
C ARG A 476 -10.00 4.82 -21.33
N GLY A 477 -9.89 5.97 -21.97
CA GLY A 477 -9.84 6.09 -23.43
C GLY A 477 -8.57 5.51 -24.01
N LEU A 478 -7.46 5.70 -23.30
CA LEU A 478 -6.16 5.15 -23.67
C LEU A 478 -5.87 3.78 -23.04
N GLY A 479 -6.69 3.31 -22.08
CA GLY A 479 -6.42 2.08 -21.35
C GLY A 479 -5.24 2.21 -20.37
N LEU A 480 -4.91 3.44 -19.95
CA LEU A 480 -3.83 3.73 -19.02
C LEU A 480 -4.37 3.90 -17.60
N TYR A 481 -3.67 3.35 -16.63
CA TYR A 481 -4.07 3.39 -15.22
C TYR A 481 -3.03 4.10 -14.36
N ASN A 482 -3.49 4.71 -13.28
CA ASN A 482 -2.60 5.32 -12.30
C ASN A 482 -1.57 4.30 -11.80
N GLY A 483 -0.29 4.68 -11.87
CA GLY A 483 0.85 3.84 -11.55
C GLY A 483 1.46 3.10 -12.75
N ASP A 484 0.84 3.12 -13.94
CA ASP A 484 1.48 2.56 -15.15
C ASP A 484 2.76 3.33 -15.46
N THR A 485 3.77 2.56 -15.86
CA THR A 485 5.07 3.11 -16.23
C THR A 485 5.32 2.89 -17.72
N GLY A 486 5.92 3.88 -18.36
CA GLY A 486 6.23 3.84 -19.80
C GLY A 486 7.47 4.66 -20.12
N VAL A 487 7.67 4.96 -21.38
CA VAL A 487 8.80 5.75 -21.87
C VAL A 487 8.40 6.57 -23.07
N MET A 488 8.94 7.78 -23.18
CA MET A 488 8.91 8.55 -24.44
C MET A 488 9.88 7.94 -25.43
N SER A 489 9.40 7.54 -26.59
CA SER A 489 10.19 6.85 -27.62
C SER A 489 9.97 7.44 -29.02
N LEU A 490 10.81 7.09 -29.95
CA LEU A 490 10.72 7.51 -31.34
C LEU A 490 10.08 6.38 -32.17
N ARG A 491 9.15 6.73 -33.04
CA ARG A 491 8.63 5.81 -34.07
C ARG A 491 9.51 5.85 -35.32
N ALA A 492 9.33 4.87 -36.22
CA ALA A 492 10.01 4.81 -37.50
C ALA A 492 9.76 6.04 -38.41
N ASP A 493 8.63 6.72 -38.22
CA ASP A 493 8.27 7.98 -38.90
C ASP A 493 8.81 9.24 -38.18
N HIS A 494 9.74 9.08 -37.25
CA HIS A 494 10.36 10.14 -36.43
C HIS A 494 9.40 10.92 -35.54
N ARG A 495 8.20 10.40 -35.29
CA ARG A 495 7.28 11.00 -34.31
C ARG A 495 7.56 10.50 -32.90
N VAL A 496 7.48 11.41 -31.94
CA VAL A 496 7.60 11.08 -30.52
C VAL A 496 6.29 10.49 -30.02
N VAL A 497 6.38 9.38 -29.33
CA VAL A 497 5.25 8.60 -28.80
C VAL A 497 5.52 8.20 -27.34
N GLY A 498 4.47 8.01 -26.56
CA GLY A 498 4.53 7.31 -25.29
C GLY A 498 4.32 5.81 -25.50
N VAL A 499 5.17 5.00 -24.92
CA VAL A 499 5.10 3.54 -24.99
C VAL A 499 4.88 3.00 -23.60
N PHE A 500 3.85 2.16 -23.46
CA PHE A 500 3.43 1.54 -22.19
C PHE A 500 3.18 0.05 -22.37
N GLY A 501 2.84 -0.64 -21.29
CA GLY A 501 2.53 -2.07 -21.31
C GLY A 501 3.75 -2.96 -21.09
N GLU A 502 3.60 -4.22 -21.47
CA GLU A 502 4.65 -5.23 -21.30
C GLU A 502 5.63 -5.23 -22.50
N PRO A 503 6.90 -5.59 -22.27
CA PRO A 503 7.89 -5.65 -23.35
C PRO A 503 7.47 -6.55 -24.52
N GLY A 504 6.68 -7.61 -24.25
CA GLY A 504 6.15 -8.53 -25.27
C GLY A 504 4.95 -8.00 -26.04
N ALA A 505 4.28 -6.96 -25.53
CA ALA A 505 3.07 -6.36 -26.12
C ALA A 505 3.04 -4.84 -25.86
N PRO A 506 3.99 -4.07 -26.43
CA PRO A 506 4.04 -2.62 -26.21
C PRO A 506 2.84 -1.92 -26.82
N VAL A 507 2.23 -1.02 -26.05
CA VAL A 507 1.11 -0.17 -26.50
C VAL A 507 1.65 1.23 -26.76
N VAL A 508 1.39 1.77 -27.94
CA VAL A 508 1.96 3.02 -28.42
C VAL A 508 0.86 4.10 -28.52
N HIS A 509 1.07 5.22 -27.84
CA HIS A 509 0.16 6.37 -27.84
C HIS A 509 0.87 7.60 -28.41
N PRO A 510 0.20 8.45 -29.22
CA PRO A 510 0.76 9.73 -29.63
C PRO A 510 1.10 10.58 -28.38
N ALA A 511 2.27 11.24 -28.36
CA ALA A 511 2.68 12.04 -27.22
C ALA A 511 1.65 13.17 -26.87
N SER A 512 0.94 13.69 -27.87
CA SER A 512 -0.09 14.71 -27.71
C SER A 512 -1.38 14.21 -27.04
N THR A 513 -1.60 12.91 -26.98
CA THR A 513 -2.80 12.32 -26.35
C THR A 513 -2.56 11.95 -24.88
N LEU A 514 -1.30 11.98 -24.44
CA LEU A 514 -0.96 11.68 -23.04
C LEU A 514 -1.42 12.84 -22.15
N GLY A 515 -2.28 12.52 -21.19
CA GLY A 515 -2.78 13.46 -20.20
C GLY A 515 -1.82 13.63 -19.02
N GLU A 516 -2.25 13.22 -17.83
CA GLU A 516 -1.51 13.36 -16.58
C GLU A 516 -0.42 12.30 -16.45
N VAL A 517 0.80 12.64 -16.92
CA VAL A 517 2.01 11.83 -16.77
C VAL A 517 3.13 12.65 -16.11
N GLU A 518 3.88 12.00 -15.22
CA GLU A 518 5.06 12.56 -14.54
C GLU A 518 6.34 11.86 -15.01
N THR A 519 7.49 12.52 -14.85
CA THR A 519 8.82 11.90 -15.03
C THR A 519 9.04 10.84 -13.95
N ALA A 520 9.64 9.71 -14.33
CA ALA A 520 9.76 8.53 -13.48
C ALA A 520 11.18 7.96 -13.37
N HIS A 521 12.22 8.80 -13.38
CA HIS A 521 13.57 8.36 -13.00
C HIS A 521 13.63 7.95 -11.53
N ALA A 522 12.86 8.64 -10.67
CA ALA A 522 12.62 8.30 -9.28
C ALA A 522 11.12 8.18 -9.00
N LEU A 523 10.74 7.33 -8.06
CA LEU A 523 9.35 7.11 -7.62
C LEU A 523 9.29 7.12 -6.10
N THR A 524 8.11 7.44 -5.53
CA THR A 524 7.90 7.16 -4.11
C THR A 524 7.72 5.66 -3.89
N ILE A 525 8.13 5.17 -2.71
CA ILE A 525 7.92 3.77 -2.32
C ILE A 525 6.42 3.43 -2.40
N HIS A 526 5.52 4.34 -2.02
CA HIS A 526 4.07 4.16 -2.16
C HIS A 526 3.62 3.91 -3.61
N LYS A 527 4.14 4.71 -4.57
CA LYS A 527 3.82 4.54 -6.00
C LYS A 527 4.44 3.28 -6.61
N SER A 528 5.40 2.65 -5.93
CA SER A 528 5.99 1.38 -6.34
C SER A 528 5.19 0.15 -5.90
N GLN A 529 4.19 0.31 -5.02
CA GLN A 529 3.32 -0.80 -4.59
C GLN A 529 2.66 -1.47 -5.81
N GLY A 530 2.50 -2.79 -5.74
CA GLY A 530 2.02 -3.59 -6.86
C GLY A 530 2.98 -3.68 -8.05
N SER A 531 4.22 -3.15 -7.96
CA SER A 531 5.24 -3.27 -9.01
C SER A 531 6.57 -3.79 -8.47
N GLN A 532 7.42 -4.28 -9.36
CA GLN A 532 8.76 -4.81 -9.06
C GLN A 532 9.74 -4.33 -10.11
N ALA A 533 11.02 -4.39 -9.78
CA ALA A 533 12.11 -4.21 -10.74
C ALA A 533 13.24 -5.18 -10.40
N ARG A 534 14.11 -5.42 -11.38
CA ARG A 534 15.24 -6.30 -11.21
C ARG A 534 16.20 -5.79 -10.14
N ALA A 535 16.55 -4.51 -10.21
CA ALA A 535 17.36 -3.80 -9.23
C ALA A 535 16.57 -2.62 -8.61
N ILE A 536 16.68 -2.45 -7.30
CA ILE A 536 16.08 -1.35 -6.55
C ILE A 536 17.17 -0.56 -5.85
N THR A 537 17.15 0.75 -5.98
CA THR A 537 17.92 1.65 -5.12
C THR A 537 16.95 2.42 -4.24
N VAL A 538 17.15 2.38 -2.94
CA VAL A 538 16.32 3.09 -1.95
C VAL A 538 17.12 4.23 -1.36
N VAL A 539 16.66 5.45 -1.56
CA VAL A 539 17.25 6.63 -0.93
C VAL A 539 16.48 6.92 0.35
N LEU A 540 17.19 6.82 1.47
CA LEU A 540 16.64 7.09 2.79
C LEU A 540 16.80 8.57 3.13
N PRO A 541 15.79 9.21 3.72
CA PRO A 541 15.91 10.56 4.27
C PRO A 541 16.67 10.54 5.60
N ASP A 542 16.84 11.72 6.19
CA ASP A 542 17.42 11.87 7.52
C ASP A 542 16.63 11.10 8.58
N GLU A 543 17.29 10.68 9.66
CA GLU A 543 16.75 9.80 10.72
C GLU A 543 15.48 10.35 11.40
N ASP A 544 15.33 11.69 11.44
CA ASP A 544 14.16 12.37 12.03
C ASP A 544 12.89 12.30 11.15
N SER A 545 13.00 11.81 9.92
CA SER A 545 11.85 11.72 9.03
C SER A 545 10.77 10.79 9.58
N ARG A 546 9.55 11.32 9.70
CA ARG A 546 8.37 10.55 10.16
C ARG A 546 7.93 9.45 9.18
N LEU A 547 8.27 9.58 7.88
CA LEU A 547 7.97 8.57 6.87
C LEU A 547 8.95 7.38 6.92
N LEU A 548 10.06 7.51 7.66
CA LEU A 548 11.05 6.46 7.78
C LEU A 548 10.56 5.40 8.77
N THR A 549 9.83 4.41 8.27
CA THR A 549 9.22 3.33 9.05
C THR A 549 9.64 1.96 8.54
N ARG A 550 9.49 0.96 9.40
CA ARG A 550 9.79 -0.45 9.13
C ARG A 550 9.05 -0.97 7.90
N GLU A 551 7.75 -0.73 7.82
CA GLU A 551 6.89 -1.16 6.73
C GLU A 551 7.26 -0.46 5.41
N LEU A 552 7.70 0.81 5.47
CA LEU A 552 8.18 1.54 4.31
C LEU A 552 9.46 0.89 3.77
N LEU A 553 10.45 0.65 4.64
CA LEU A 553 11.72 0.04 4.27
C LEU A 553 11.51 -1.41 3.79
N TYR A 554 10.71 -2.21 4.50
CA TYR A 554 10.34 -3.56 4.10
C TYR A 554 9.67 -3.58 2.71
N THR A 555 8.71 -2.67 2.48
CA THR A 555 8.03 -2.56 1.18
C THR A 555 9.03 -2.23 0.07
N ALA A 556 9.96 -1.32 0.30
CA ALA A 556 10.97 -0.93 -0.69
C ALA A 556 11.90 -2.11 -1.04
N ILE A 557 12.46 -2.78 -0.04
CA ILE A 557 13.36 -3.94 -0.22
C ILE A 557 12.67 -5.05 -1.00
N THR A 558 11.43 -5.34 -0.65
CA THR A 558 10.65 -6.42 -1.29
C THR A 558 10.16 -6.10 -2.70
N ARG A 559 10.45 -4.91 -3.25
CA ARG A 559 10.27 -4.60 -4.69
C ARG A 559 11.39 -5.15 -5.55
N ALA A 560 12.57 -5.46 -4.96
CA ALA A 560 13.71 -6.01 -5.68
C ALA A 560 13.46 -7.47 -6.10
N GLN A 561 13.94 -7.84 -7.27
CA GLN A 561 13.98 -9.23 -7.73
C GLN A 561 15.38 -9.83 -7.57
N GLU A 562 16.43 -9.07 -7.92
CA GLU A 562 17.82 -9.55 -7.96
C GLU A 562 18.76 -8.75 -7.04
N SER A 563 18.58 -7.42 -6.94
CA SER A 563 19.45 -6.61 -6.09
C SER A 563 18.73 -5.42 -5.46
N VAL A 564 19.17 -5.07 -4.25
CA VAL A 564 18.75 -3.88 -3.51
C VAL A 564 19.96 -3.11 -3.01
N THR A 565 20.00 -1.81 -3.27
CA THR A 565 21.00 -0.87 -2.75
C THR A 565 20.30 0.10 -1.81
N LEU A 566 20.73 0.14 -0.53
CA LEU A 566 20.28 1.14 0.44
C LEU A 566 21.27 2.30 0.46
N VAL A 567 20.77 3.53 0.33
CA VAL A 567 21.55 4.77 0.28
C VAL A 567 21.13 5.65 1.44
N GLY A 568 22.02 5.92 2.37
CA GLY A 568 21.75 6.70 3.59
C GLY A 568 22.66 6.33 4.74
N SER A 569 22.56 7.07 5.85
CA SER A 569 23.33 6.81 7.06
C SER A 569 22.87 5.53 7.77
N GLU A 570 23.77 4.92 8.55
CA GLU A 570 23.41 3.80 9.44
C GLU A 570 22.32 4.22 10.44
N ALA A 571 22.37 5.46 10.94
CA ALA A 571 21.37 6.01 11.85
C ALA A 571 19.97 6.02 11.21
N ALA A 572 19.85 6.43 9.94
CA ALA A 572 18.59 6.40 9.19
C ALA A 572 18.07 4.97 9.01
N ILE A 573 18.97 4.02 8.70
CA ILE A 573 18.58 2.60 8.57
C ILE A 573 18.06 2.06 9.90
N ARG A 574 18.78 2.28 11.00
CA ARG A 574 18.35 1.85 12.34
C ARG A 574 17.03 2.49 12.74
N ALA A 575 16.87 3.80 12.49
CA ALA A 575 15.62 4.50 12.76
C ALA A 575 14.45 3.89 11.99
N ALA A 576 14.63 3.57 10.71
CA ALA A 576 13.62 2.89 9.89
C ALA A 576 13.21 1.55 10.48
N VAL A 577 14.18 0.70 10.85
CA VAL A 577 13.91 -0.65 11.35
C VAL A 577 13.22 -0.64 12.72
N ARG A 578 13.64 0.27 13.61
CA ARG A 578 13.10 0.39 14.98
C ARG A 578 11.71 0.99 15.01
N ARG A 579 11.33 1.81 14.03
CA ARG A 579 10.07 2.57 14.03
C ARG A 579 8.98 1.85 13.25
N PRO A 580 8.03 1.17 13.92
CA PRO A 580 6.85 0.64 13.25
C PRO A 580 5.93 1.78 12.80
N THR A 581 5.17 1.57 11.74
CA THR A 581 4.09 2.49 11.35
C THR A 581 3.04 2.53 12.45
N GLN A 582 2.85 3.70 13.02
CA GLN A 582 1.86 3.90 14.08
C GLN A 582 0.52 4.23 13.44
N ARG A 583 -0.37 3.25 13.40
CA ARG A 583 -1.78 3.44 13.03
C ARG A 583 -2.65 2.94 14.16
N ALA A 584 -3.31 3.86 14.83
CA ALA A 584 -4.28 3.51 15.85
C ALA A 584 -5.55 3.00 15.16
N THR A 585 -5.90 1.74 15.44
CA THR A 585 -7.08 1.05 14.95
C THR A 585 -7.63 0.15 16.04
N GLY A 586 -8.95 0.03 16.14
CA GLY A 586 -9.59 -0.86 17.10
C GLY A 586 -10.12 -2.16 16.50
N LEU A 587 -10.02 -2.34 15.18
CA LEU A 587 -10.57 -3.51 14.50
C LEU A 587 -9.97 -4.82 15.04
N ARG A 588 -8.67 -4.83 15.38
CA ARG A 588 -8.00 -6.00 15.98
C ARG A 588 -8.58 -6.46 17.32
N HIS A 589 -9.23 -5.56 18.06
CA HIS A 589 -9.88 -5.85 19.35
C HIS A 589 -11.31 -6.37 19.18
N ARG A 590 -11.87 -6.27 17.97
CA ARG A 590 -13.27 -6.64 17.67
C ARG A 590 -13.40 -8.00 16.97
N VAL A 591 -12.32 -8.50 16.37
CA VAL A 591 -12.30 -9.74 15.58
C VAL A 591 -11.60 -10.89 16.27
#